data_48869975ad710b0c320f2aaf371ba1a0
#
_entry.id   48869975ad710b0c320f2aaf371ba1a0
#
_cell.length_a   1.000
_cell.length_b   1.000
_cell.length_c   1.000
_cell.angle_alpha   90.00
_cell.angle_beta   90.00
_cell.angle_gamma   90.00
#
_symmetry.space_group_name_H-M   'P 1'
#
loop_
_entity.id
_entity.type
_entity.pdbx_description
1 polymer ?
#
loop_
_entity_poly.entity_id
_entity_poly.type
_entity_poly.pdbx_seq_one_letter_code
_entity_poly.pdbx_strand_id
1 'polypeptide(L)'
;LFRPLRQIADKFNTLQMGMVAVQRVFALMDTDSHIPDDGFLETKDMKGKISFQNVVFLYKAGETVINDISFNVNDGETIAIVGATGAGKSTIINLLSRFYDINKGNIELDEKNIKSYKLSSLRNAIAVVLQDVFLFADTIQNNISMWDSSISEEQVMEAAKHIGIDKFISKLPGKLQYDVKERGAMLSGGQRQLIAFLRAYLSNP
;
A
#
# COMPACT_ATOMS: atom_id res chain seq x y z
N LEU A 1 -6.22 62.02 -3.77
CA LEU A 1 -6.57 61.40 -5.07
C LEU A 1 -5.90 60.03 -5.27
N PHE A 2 -4.68 59.76 -4.81
CA PHE A 2 -3.98 58.49 -5.03
C PHE A 2 -4.34 57.33 -4.09
N ARG A 3 -4.91 57.58 -2.90
CA ARG A 3 -5.30 56.52 -1.96
C ARG A 3 -6.32 55.53 -2.52
N PRO A 4 -7.42 55.98 -3.19
CA PRO A 4 -8.38 55.03 -3.77
C PRO A 4 -7.76 54.17 -4.90
N LEU A 5 -6.90 54.76 -5.74
CA LEU A 5 -6.21 53.99 -6.79
C LEU A 5 -5.31 52.89 -6.23
N ARG A 6 -4.58 53.19 -5.15
CA ARG A 6 -3.73 52.20 -4.49
C ARG A 6 -4.57 51.06 -3.87
N GLN A 7 -5.72 51.42 -3.22
CA GLN A 7 -6.62 50.39 -2.69
C GLN A 7 -7.21 49.50 -3.77
N ILE A 8 -7.52 50.01 -4.96
CA ILE A 8 -7.99 49.22 -6.09
C ILE A 8 -6.87 48.29 -6.56
N ALA A 9 -5.64 48.76 -6.69
CA ALA A 9 -4.50 47.93 -7.10
C ALA A 9 -4.23 46.80 -6.07
N ASP A 10 -4.28 47.10 -4.76
CA ASP A 10 -4.10 46.11 -3.70
C ASP A 10 -5.20 45.03 -3.72
N LYS A 11 -6.46 45.46 -3.97
CA LYS A 11 -7.61 44.52 -4.10
C LYS A 11 -7.47 43.67 -5.36
N PHE A 12 -7.01 44.25 -6.48
CA PHE A 12 -6.77 43.50 -7.70
C PHE A 12 -5.69 42.42 -7.50
N ASN A 13 -4.58 42.76 -6.87
CA ASN A 13 -3.53 41.80 -6.53
C ASN A 13 -4.05 40.66 -5.63
N THR A 14 -4.84 41.00 -4.61
CA THR A 14 -5.46 40.00 -3.72
C THR A 14 -6.37 39.07 -4.52
N LEU A 15 -7.16 39.61 -5.45
CA LEU A 15 -8.06 38.85 -6.31
C LEU A 15 -7.29 37.93 -7.26
N GLN A 16 -6.20 38.40 -7.87
CA GLN A 16 -5.33 37.57 -8.69
C GLN A 16 -4.72 36.41 -7.89
N MET A 17 -4.20 36.70 -6.68
CA MET A 17 -3.67 35.64 -5.81
C MET A 17 -4.74 34.59 -5.45
N GLY A 18 -5.96 35.04 -5.16
CA GLY A 18 -7.10 34.17 -4.92
C GLY A 18 -7.43 33.30 -6.14
N MET A 19 -7.47 33.90 -7.34
CA MET A 19 -7.72 33.14 -8.57
C MET A 19 -6.65 32.06 -8.84
N VAL A 20 -5.38 32.40 -8.65
CA VAL A 20 -4.28 31.42 -8.81
C VAL A 20 -4.37 30.30 -7.79
N ALA A 21 -4.72 30.61 -6.54
CA ALA A 21 -4.92 29.59 -5.52
C ALA A 21 -6.09 28.65 -5.87
N VAL A 22 -7.20 29.19 -6.31
CA VAL A 22 -8.37 28.44 -6.78
C VAL A 22 -8.02 27.54 -7.97
N GLN A 23 -7.31 28.09 -8.98
CA GLN A 23 -6.88 27.31 -10.14
C GLN A 23 -5.99 26.12 -9.74
N ARG A 24 -5.07 26.31 -8.78
CA ARG A 24 -4.22 25.21 -8.28
C ARG A 24 -5.03 24.13 -7.58
N VAL A 25 -6.03 24.51 -6.80
CA VAL A 25 -6.92 23.54 -6.13
C VAL A 25 -7.71 22.75 -7.16
N PHE A 26 -8.34 23.41 -8.12
CA PHE A 26 -9.07 22.72 -9.19
C PHE A 26 -8.16 21.84 -10.05
N ALA A 27 -6.97 22.32 -10.43
CA ALA A 27 -6.00 21.51 -11.17
C ALA A 27 -5.62 20.23 -10.41
N LEU A 28 -5.50 20.30 -9.07
CA LEU A 28 -5.26 19.13 -8.25
C LEU A 28 -6.48 18.19 -8.20
N MET A 29 -7.68 18.75 -8.05
CA MET A 29 -8.93 17.98 -8.03
C MET A 29 -9.22 17.30 -9.37
N ASP A 30 -8.89 17.95 -10.49
CA ASP A 30 -9.10 17.44 -11.84
C ASP A 30 -7.99 16.47 -12.29
N THR A 31 -6.94 16.30 -11.47
CA THR A 31 -5.87 15.34 -11.77
C THR A 31 -6.38 13.93 -11.58
N ASP A 32 -6.59 13.23 -12.69
CA ASP A 32 -6.94 11.82 -12.68
C ASP A 32 -5.69 10.97 -12.45
N SER A 33 -5.57 10.40 -11.25
CA SER A 33 -4.39 9.66 -10.77
C SER A 33 -4.79 8.30 -10.20
N HIS A 34 -5.74 7.62 -10.83
CA HIS A 34 -6.14 6.27 -10.41
C HIS A 34 -5.59 5.19 -11.36
N ILE A 35 -5.41 3.99 -10.80
CA ILE A 35 -5.11 2.80 -11.60
C ILE A 35 -6.44 2.29 -12.17
N PRO A 36 -6.57 2.12 -13.51
CA PRO A 36 -7.78 1.59 -14.12
C PRO A 36 -8.14 0.21 -13.54
N ASP A 37 -9.41 0.00 -13.18
CA ASP A 37 -9.92 -1.30 -12.70
C ASP A 37 -10.86 -1.92 -13.75
N ASP A 38 -10.29 -2.19 -14.93
CA ASP A 38 -11.00 -2.81 -16.06
C ASP A 38 -10.96 -4.35 -15.99
N GLY A 39 -10.34 -4.90 -14.95
CA GLY A 39 -10.22 -6.34 -14.72
C GLY A 39 -11.57 -6.98 -14.38
N PHE A 40 -11.78 -8.21 -14.83
CA PHE A 40 -13.01 -8.98 -14.62
C PHE A 40 -12.80 -10.31 -13.89
N LEU A 41 -11.53 -10.78 -13.78
CA LEU A 41 -11.22 -12.02 -13.09
C LEU A 41 -11.18 -11.81 -11.56
N GLU A 42 -11.61 -12.85 -10.85
CA GLU A 42 -11.48 -12.95 -9.40
C GLU A 42 -10.38 -13.96 -9.04
N THR A 43 -9.73 -13.74 -7.90
CA THR A 43 -8.63 -14.59 -7.40
C THR A 43 -9.21 -15.73 -6.54
N LYS A 44 -9.93 -16.67 -7.15
CA LYS A 44 -10.40 -17.87 -6.47
C LYS A 44 -9.44 -19.02 -6.74
N ASP A 45 -9.13 -19.82 -5.71
CA ASP A 45 -8.32 -21.03 -5.80
C ASP A 45 -6.94 -20.80 -6.46
N MET A 46 -6.28 -19.69 -6.10
CA MET A 46 -4.98 -19.34 -6.65
C MET A 46 -3.86 -20.24 -6.13
N LYS A 47 -2.94 -20.61 -7.02
CA LYS A 47 -1.72 -21.33 -6.68
C LYS A 47 -0.56 -20.41 -6.31
N GLY A 48 -0.62 -19.15 -6.78
CA GLY A 48 0.40 -18.15 -6.49
C GLY A 48 1.63 -18.23 -7.40
N LYS A 49 1.51 -18.83 -8.60
CA LYS A 49 2.58 -18.82 -9.59
C LYS A 49 2.73 -17.42 -10.18
N ILE A 50 3.93 -16.84 -10.11
CA ILE A 50 4.23 -15.48 -10.58
C ILE A 50 5.21 -15.54 -11.75
N SER A 51 4.98 -14.73 -12.79
CA SER A 51 5.89 -14.55 -13.91
C SER A 51 6.08 -13.08 -14.24
N PHE A 52 7.33 -12.63 -14.26
CA PHE A 52 7.74 -11.34 -14.82
C PHE A 52 8.42 -11.61 -16.16
N GLN A 53 8.01 -10.91 -17.21
CA GLN A 53 8.47 -11.13 -18.58
C GLN A 53 8.87 -9.79 -19.20
N ASN A 54 10.18 -9.55 -19.37
CA ASN A 54 10.76 -8.35 -19.97
C ASN A 54 10.18 -7.05 -19.41
N VAL A 55 10.02 -6.98 -18.09
CA VAL A 55 9.37 -5.86 -17.42
C VAL A 55 10.28 -4.65 -17.37
N VAL A 56 9.75 -3.52 -17.85
CA VAL A 56 10.39 -2.20 -17.77
C VAL A 56 9.44 -1.26 -17.03
N PHE A 57 9.96 -0.52 -16.06
CA PHE A 57 9.17 0.43 -15.28
C PHE A 57 9.95 1.69 -14.94
N LEU A 58 9.23 2.83 -15.03
CA LEU A 58 9.69 4.18 -14.69
C LEU A 58 8.61 4.86 -13.84
N TYR A 59 9.00 5.48 -12.72
CA TYR A 59 8.09 6.39 -11.98
C TYR A 59 7.92 7.72 -12.69
N LYS A 60 9.00 8.20 -13.37
CA LYS A 60 9.03 9.44 -14.14
C LYS A 60 9.69 9.18 -15.48
N ALA A 61 9.26 9.90 -16.49
CA ALA A 61 9.87 9.82 -17.80
C ALA A 61 11.38 10.08 -17.73
N GLY A 62 12.18 9.19 -18.31
CA GLY A 62 13.64 9.26 -18.35
C GLY A 62 14.37 8.61 -17.17
N GLU A 63 13.70 8.21 -16.10
CA GLU A 63 14.31 7.56 -14.93
C GLU A 63 13.88 6.09 -14.83
N THR A 64 14.56 5.20 -15.54
CA THR A 64 14.26 3.76 -15.50
C THR A 64 14.66 3.17 -14.16
N VAL A 65 13.70 2.58 -13.44
CA VAL A 65 13.91 1.91 -12.15
C VAL A 65 14.00 0.40 -12.32
N ILE A 66 13.17 -0.18 -13.17
CA ILE A 66 13.20 -1.59 -13.54
C ILE A 66 13.52 -1.64 -15.04
N ASN A 67 14.57 -2.37 -15.40
CA ASN A 67 15.05 -2.45 -16.78
C ASN A 67 15.14 -3.91 -17.23
N ASP A 68 14.15 -4.33 -18.01
CA ASP A 68 14.10 -5.64 -18.70
C ASP A 68 14.33 -6.83 -17.76
N ILE A 69 13.58 -6.90 -16.66
CA ILE A 69 13.69 -8.04 -15.76
C ILE A 69 12.71 -9.16 -16.14
N SER A 70 13.19 -10.39 -16.04
CA SER A 70 12.40 -11.60 -16.25
C SER A 70 12.75 -12.63 -15.19
N PHE A 71 11.76 -13.19 -14.52
CA PHE A 71 11.89 -14.31 -13.58
C PHE A 71 10.55 -14.99 -13.35
N ASN A 72 10.58 -16.21 -12.85
CA ASN A 72 9.40 -16.96 -12.48
C ASN A 72 9.51 -17.41 -11.02
N VAL A 73 8.35 -17.50 -10.35
CA VAL A 73 8.19 -18.09 -9.02
C VAL A 73 7.12 -19.17 -9.12
N ASN A 74 7.45 -20.37 -8.69
CA ASN A 74 6.51 -21.48 -8.71
C ASN A 74 5.64 -21.47 -7.43
N ASP A 75 4.56 -22.23 -7.49
CA ASP A 75 3.69 -22.48 -6.33
C ASP A 75 4.51 -23.00 -5.13
N GLY A 76 4.32 -22.39 -3.95
CA GLY A 76 5.02 -22.72 -2.71
C GLY A 76 6.51 -22.35 -2.69
N GLU A 77 7.05 -21.72 -3.73
CA GLU A 77 8.45 -21.31 -3.79
C GLU A 77 8.70 -20.02 -2.98
N THR A 78 9.81 -19.98 -2.27
CA THR A 78 10.30 -18.77 -1.60
C THR A 78 11.48 -18.20 -2.36
N ILE A 79 11.39 -16.95 -2.78
CA ILE A 79 12.50 -16.25 -3.45
C ILE A 79 12.99 -15.08 -2.61
N ALA A 80 14.28 -14.76 -2.76
CA ALA A 80 14.89 -13.57 -2.17
C ALA A 80 15.34 -12.61 -3.27
N ILE A 81 14.85 -11.37 -3.23
CA ILE A 81 15.27 -10.29 -4.11
C ILE A 81 16.34 -9.49 -3.41
N VAL A 82 17.59 -9.58 -3.88
CA VAL A 82 18.75 -8.91 -3.28
C VAL A 82 19.32 -7.83 -4.20
N GLY A 83 19.95 -6.83 -3.63
CA GLY A 83 20.54 -5.72 -4.38
C GLY A 83 20.78 -4.48 -3.50
N ALA A 84 21.51 -3.51 -4.02
CA ALA A 84 21.77 -2.24 -3.35
C ALA A 84 20.50 -1.44 -3.06
N THR A 85 20.58 -0.47 -2.15
CA THR A 85 19.48 0.50 -1.93
C THR A 85 19.22 1.26 -3.23
N GLY A 86 17.95 1.41 -3.61
CA GLY A 86 17.56 2.04 -4.87
C GLY A 86 17.53 1.10 -6.09
N ALA A 87 17.94 -0.16 -5.97
CA ALA A 87 17.94 -1.13 -7.08
C ALA A 87 16.53 -1.61 -7.52
N GLY A 88 15.44 -1.01 -7.03
CA GLY A 88 14.09 -1.35 -7.47
C GLY A 88 13.42 -2.54 -6.75
N LYS A 89 14.02 -3.09 -5.67
CA LYS A 89 13.45 -4.26 -4.95
C LYS A 89 12.01 -4.04 -4.49
N SER A 90 11.74 -2.94 -3.81
CA SER A 90 10.38 -2.58 -3.35
C SER A 90 9.44 -2.27 -4.53
N THR A 91 10.00 -1.79 -5.64
CA THR A 91 9.23 -1.52 -6.85
C THR A 91 8.65 -2.80 -7.44
N ILE A 92 9.38 -3.92 -7.40
CA ILE A 92 8.88 -5.23 -7.86
C ILE A 92 7.61 -5.62 -7.11
N ILE A 93 7.61 -5.46 -5.77
CA ILE A 93 6.43 -5.75 -4.93
C ILE A 93 5.28 -4.79 -5.25
N ASN A 94 5.57 -3.51 -5.44
CA ASN A 94 4.56 -2.51 -5.81
C ASN A 94 3.93 -2.81 -7.17
N LEU A 95 4.71 -3.30 -8.13
CA LEU A 95 4.22 -3.70 -9.45
C LEU A 95 3.37 -4.97 -9.38
N LEU A 96 3.77 -5.96 -8.58
CA LEU A 96 2.99 -7.19 -8.37
C LEU A 96 1.62 -6.86 -7.75
N SER A 97 1.57 -5.97 -6.75
CA SER A 97 0.33 -5.50 -6.11
C SER A 97 -0.44 -4.50 -6.99
N ARG A 98 0.07 -4.22 -8.19
CA ARG A 98 -0.50 -3.26 -9.14
C ARG A 98 -0.83 -1.90 -8.48
N PHE A 99 0.13 -1.36 -7.68
CA PHE A 99 0.10 0.05 -7.26
C PHE A 99 0.54 0.99 -8.38
N TYR A 100 1.18 0.45 -9.40
CA TYR A 100 1.57 1.12 -10.64
C TYR A 100 1.43 0.13 -11.80
N ASP A 101 1.09 0.64 -12.98
CA ASP A 101 1.13 -0.15 -14.21
C ASP A 101 2.54 -0.09 -14.83
N ILE A 102 2.98 -1.21 -15.40
CA ILE A 102 4.28 -1.31 -16.09
C ILE A 102 4.28 -0.56 -17.42
N ASN A 103 5.45 -0.07 -17.83
CA ASN A 103 5.63 0.59 -19.12
C ASN A 103 5.79 -0.40 -20.28
N LYS A 104 6.51 -1.53 -20.04
CA LYS A 104 6.70 -2.61 -21.03
C LYS A 104 6.76 -3.94 -20.32
N GLY A 105 6.56 -5.01 -21.11
CA GLY A 105 6.61 -6.39 -20.63
C GLY A 105 5.25 -6.90 -20.14
N ASN A 106 5.29 -7.94 -19.33
CA ASN A 106 4.11 -8.60 -18.80
C ASN A 106 4.37 -9.08 -17.37
N ILE A 107 3.35 -8.98 -16.51
CA ILE A 107 3.35 -9.60 -15.17
C ILE A 107 2.13 -10.51 -15.12
N GLU A 108 2.36 -11.76 -14.77
CA GLU A 108 1.31 -12.77 -14.68
C GLU A 108 1.22 -13.34 -13.27
N LEU A 109 0.02 -13.65 -12.87
CA LEU A 109 -0.33 -14.42 -11.70
C LEU A 109 -1.19 -15.59 -12.14
N ASP A 110 -0.74 -16.83 -11.86
CA ASP A 110 -1.38 -18.06 -12.34
C ASP A 110 -1.65 -18.04 -13.86
N GLU A 111 -0.61 -17.68 -14.65
CA GLU A 111 -0.63 -17.65 -16.12
C GLU A 111 -1.61 -16.64 -16.73
N LYS A 112 -2.13 -15.73 -15.94
CA LYS A 112 -3.01 -14.63 -16.39
C LYS A 112 -2.39 -13.28 -16.06
N ASN A 113 -2.48 -12.35 -16.99
CA ASN A 113 -2.00 -10.98 -16.77
C ASN A 113 -2.68 -10.36 -15.56
N ILE A 114 -1.91 -9.73 -14.67
CA ILE A 114 -2.43 -9.08 -13.44
C ILE A 114 -3.47 -7.99 -13.74
N LYS A 115 -3.44 -7.39 -14.94
CA LYS A 115 -4.43 -6.39 -15.38
C LYS A 115 -5.82 -7.01 -15.65
N SER A 116 -5.89 -8.32 -15.89
CA SER A 116 -7.16 -9.00 -16.11
C SER A 116 -7.94 -9.26 -14.83
N TYR A 117 -7.30 -9.14 -13.67
CA TYR A 117 -7.97 -9.29 -12.37
C TYR A 117 -8.60 -7.98 -11.91
N LYS A 118 -9.76 -8.08 -11.25
CA LYS A 118 -10.30 -6.96 -10.47
C LYS A 118 -9.27 -6.51 -9.45
N LEU A 119 -9.03 -5.21 -9.35
CA LEU A 119 -7.96 -4.66 -8.52
C LEU A 119 -8.12 -5.03 -7.03
N SER A 120 -9.35 -5.00 -6.54
CA SER A 120 -9.69 -5.44 -5.18
C SER A 120 -9.37 -6.91 -4.95
N SER A 121 -9.75 -7.79 -5.90
CA SER A 121 -9.50 -9.22 -5.80
C SER A 121 -8.00 -9.54 -5.82
N LEU A 122 -7.25 -8.95 -6.75
CA LEU A 122 -5.79 -9.09 -6.84
C LEU A 122 -5.09 -8.69 -5.53
N ARG A 123 -5.46 -7.54 -4.97
CA ARG A 123 -4.85 -7.02 -3.74
C ARG A 123 -5.22 -7.83 -2.50
N ASN A 124 -6.38 -8.42 -2.47
CA ASN A 124 -6.79 -9.33 -1.40
C ASN A 124 -6.01 -10.66 -1.42
N ALA A 125 -5.54 -11.09 -2.60
CA ALA A 125 -4.73 -12.30 -2.75
C ALA A 125 -3.25 -12.09 -2.41
N ILE A 126 -2.80 -10.85 -2.18
CA ILE A 126 -1.40 -10.51 -1.94
C ILE A 126 -1.28 -9.75 -0.61
N ALA A 127 -0.68 -10.36 0.40
CA ALA A 127 -0.33 -9.64 1.62
C ALA A 127 1.08 -9.07 1.54
N VAL A 128 1.23 -7.82 1.94
CA VAL A 128 2.52 -7.12 1.96
C VAL A 128 2.86 -6.70 3.38
N VAL A 129 4.04 -7.09 3.87
CA VAL A 129 4.60 -6.63 5.14
C VAL A 129 5.73 -5.65 4.83
N LEU A 130 5.49 -4.37 5.10
CA LEU A 130 6.44 -3.31 4.84
C LEU A 130 7.52 -3.24 5.94
N GLN A 131 8.70 -2.74 5.59
CA GLN A 131 9.77 -2.47 6.55
C GLN A 131 9.33 -1.41 7.56
N ASP A 132 8.77 -0.31 7.07
CA ASP A 132 8.20 0.76 7.89
C ASP A 132 6.69 0.53 8.04
N VAL A 133 6.32 -0.05 9.18
CA VAL A 133 4.93 -0.39 9.46
C VAL A 133 4.18 0.85 9.91
N PHE A 134 3.09 1.17 9.20
CA PHE A 134 2.14 2.18 9.61
C PHE A 134 1.04 1.56 10.47
N LEU A 135 0.79 2.16 11.64
CA LEU A 135 -0.36 1.85 12.50
C LEU A 135 -1.23 3.09 12.64
N PHE A 136 -2.52 2.89 12.61
CA PHE A 136 -3.51 3.92 12.87
C PHE A 136 -3.61 4.22 14.37
N ALA A 137 -3.97 5.44 14.72
CA ALA A 137 -4.24 5.83 16.11
C ALA A 137 -5.56 5.19 16.58
N ASP A 138 -5.48 3.91 16.96
CA ASP A 138 -6.62 3.07 17.34
C ASP A 138 -6.11 1.86 18.14
N THR A 139 -6.99 0.94 18.48
CA THR A 139 -6.66 -0.28 19.20
C THR A 139 -5.80 -1.25 18.37
N ILE A 140 -5.13 -2.19 19.04
CA ILE A 140 -4.43 -3.29 18.36
C ILE A 140 -5.43 -4.13 17.55
N GLN A 141 -6.63 -4.41 18.08
CA GLN A 141 -7.68 -5.13 17.36
C GLN A 141 -7.98 -4.47 16.01
N ASN A 142 -8.30 -3.18 16.00
CA ASN A 142 -8.65 -2.45 14.79
C ASN A 142 -7.48 -2.34 13.81
N ASN A 143 -6.26 -2.21 14.31
CA ASN A 143 -5.07 -2.22 13.47
C ASN A 143 -4.80 -3.58 12.82
N ILE A 144 -5.19 -4.69 13.43
CA ILE A 144 -5.02 -6.04 12.86
C ILE A 144 -6.17 -6.36 11.92
N SER A 145 -7.42 -6.18 12.36
CA SER A 145 -8.61 -6.49 11.57
C SER A 145 -8.88 -5.51 10.43
N MET A 146 -8.22 -4.33 10.43
CA MET A 146 -8.50 -3.23 9.50
C MET A 146 -9.98 -2.85 9.50
N TRP A 147 -10.58 -2.84 10.70
CA TRP A 147 -12.01 -2.56 10.96
C TRP A 147 -12.98 -3.56 10.32
N ASP A 148 -12.51 -4.73 9.90
CA ASP A 148 -13.38 -5.82 9.50
C ASP A 148 -14.04 -6.44 10.74
N SER A 149 -15.34 -6.23 10.89
CA SER A 149 -16.14 -6.75 12.01
C SER A 149 -16.35 -8.26 11.99
N SER A 150 -16.03 -8.92 10.89
CA SER A 150 -16.08 -10.39 10.79
C SER A 150 -14.91 -11.05 11.50
N ILE A 151 -13.83 -10.32 11.79
CA ILE A 151 -12.64 -10.83 12.50
C ILE A 151 -12.81 -10.60 14.00
N SER A 152 -13.11 -11.66 14.73
CA SER A 152 -13.30 -11.60 16.18
C SER A 152 -11.96 -11.50 16.95
N GLU A 153 -12.04 -11.09 18.22
CA GLU A 153 -10.87 -11.06 19.11
C GLU A 153 -10.28 -12.46 19.34
N GLU A 154 -11.14 -13.50 19.37
CA GLU A 154 -10.71 -14.88 19.51
C GLU A 154 -9.88 -15.32 18.31
N GLN A 155 -10.31 -15.01 17.10
CA GLN A 155 -9.56 -15.31 15.87
C GLN A 155 -8.21 -14.60 15.85
N VAL A 156 -8.17 -13.32 16.26
CA VAL A 156 -6.92 -12.56 16.38
C VAL A 156 -5.98 -13.20 17.40
N MET A 157 -6.48 -13.62 18.57
CA MET A 157 -5.67 -14.25 19.60
C MET A 157 -5.20 -15.66 19.20
N GLU A 158 -6.00 -16.40 18.46
CA GLU A 158 -5.61 -17.71 17.91
C GLU A 158 -4.48 -17.55 16.90
N ALA A 159 -4.62 -16.63 15.95
CA ALA A 159 -3.58 -16.29 15.00
C ALA A 159 -2.30 -15.78 15.70
N ALA A 160 -2.45 -14.96 16.75
CA ALA A 160 -1.34 -14.47 17.56
C ALA A 160 -0.56 -15.61 18.23
N LYS A 161 -1.23 -16.67 18.68
CA LYS A 161 -0.58 -17.88 19.21
C LYS A 161 0.20 -18.62 18.15
N HIS A 162 -0.35 -18.80 16.96
CA HIS A 162 0.34 -19.47 15.85
C HIS A 162 1.64 -18.76 15.45
N ILE A 163 1.65 -17.42 15.47
CA ILE A 163 2.83 -16.61 15.18
C ILE A 163 3.77 -16.47 16.39
N GLY A 164 3.29 -16.77 17.61
CA GLY A 164 4.05 -16.67 18.86
C GLY A 164 4.12 -15.25 19.46
N ILE A 165 3.15 -14.37 19.15
CA ILE A 165 3.09 -12.99 19.67
C ILE A 165 2.00 -12.78 20.73
N ASP A 166 1.25 -13.80 21.07
CA ASP A 166 0.20 -13.80 22.09
C ASP A 166 0.71 -13.31 23.46
N LYS A 167 1.92 -13.69 23.83
CA LYS A 167 2.57 -13.27 25.09
C LYS A 167 2.87 -11.77 25.12
N PHE A 168 3.17 -11.16 23.96
CA PHE A 168 3.34 -9.72 23.84
C PHE A 168 2.01 -9.00 24.04
N ILE A 169 0.97 -9.40 23.32
CA ILE A 169 -0.37 -8.80 23.41
C ILE A 169 -0.93 -8.93 24.82
N SER A 170 -0.79 -10.10 25.45
CA SER A 170 -1.31 -10.37 26.79
C SER A 170 -0.68 -9.51 27.89
N LYS A 171 0.52 -8.97 27.69
CA LYS A 171 1.20 -8.07 28.63
C LYS A 171 0.77 -6.61 28.52
N LEU A 172 0.06 -6.24 27.46
CA LEU A 172 -0.39 -4.86 27.27
C LEU A 172 -1.63 -4.56 28.12
N PRO A 173 -1.76 -3.35 28.68
CA PRO A 173 -2.96 -2.91 29.37
C PRO A 173 -4.16 -2.94 28.41
N GLY A 174 -5.19 -3.73 28.74
CA GLY A 174 -6.34 -3.88 27.83
C GLY A 174 -6.11 -4.83 26.65
N LYS A 175 -4.93 -5.47 26.53
CA LYS A 175 -4.60 -6.49 25.51
C LYS A 175 -4.88 -5.99 24.08
N LEU A 176 -5.84 -6.60 23.36
CA LEU A 176 -6.24 -6.20 22.01
C LEU A 176 -6.89 -4.82 21.97
N GLN A 177 -7.46 -4.34 23.07
CA GLN A 177 -8.05 -3.01 23.19
C GLN A 177 -7.02 -1.92 23.53
N TYR A 178 -5.73 -2.26 23.57
CA TYR A 178 -4.65 -1.29 23.79
C TYR A 178 -4.58 -0.29 22.63
N ASP A 179 -4.72 1.00 22.96
CA ASP A 179 -4.59 2.11 22.01
C ASP A 179 -3.11 2.37 21.71
N VAL A 180 -2.70 2.15 20.48
CA VAL A 180 -1.29 2.30 20.06
C VAL A 180 -0.86 3.73 19.80
N LYS A 181 -1.79 4.68 19.86
CA LYS A 181 -1.59 6.11 19.54
C LYS A 181 -1.11 6.36 18.11
N GLU A 182 -0.89 7.62 17.79
CA GLU A 182 -0.46 8.01 16.45
C GLU A 182 0.79 7.24 15.99
N ARG A 183 0.73 6.63 14.81
CA ARG A 183 1.79 5.81 14.18
C ARG A 183 2.35 4.69 15.07
N GLY A 184 1.59 4.27 16.08
CA GLY A 184 2.07 3.25 17.01
C GLY A 184 3.20 3.71 17.91
N ALA A 185 3.21 4.98 18.32
CA ALA A 185 4.28 5.61 19.12
C ALA A 185 4.55 4.89 20.45
N MET A 186 3.55 4.16 20.98
CA MET A 186 3.66 3.41 22.22
C MET A 186 4.33 2.03 22.05
N LEU A 187 4.68 1.64 20.81
CA LEU A 187 5.25 0.34 20.47
C LEU A 187 6.65 0.47 19.89
N SER A 188 7.52 -0.51 20.19
CA SER A 188 8.81 -0.62 19.53
C SER A 188 8.67 -0.97 18.03
N GLY A 189 9.71 -0.73 17.23
CA GLY A 189 9.74 -1.08 15.81
C GLY A 189 9.40 -2.56 15.56
N GLY A 190 10.00 -3.47 16.35
CA GLY A 190 9.72 -4.90 16.27
C GLY A 190 8.28 -5.25 16.62
N GLN A 191 7.70 -4.60 17.64
CA GLN A 191 6.31 -4.83 18.03
C GLN A 191 5.33 -4.38 16.92
N ARG A 192 5.61 -3.25 16.24
CA ARG A 192 4.84 -2.81 15.09
C ARG A 192 4.92 -3.82 13.94
N GLN A 193 6.10 -4.36 13.66
CA GLN A 193 6.27 -5.41 12.65
C GLN A 193 5.47 -6.67 12.99
N LEU A 194 5.45 -7.11 14.24
CA LEU A 194 4.65 -8.26 14.66
C LEU A 194 3.15 -8.05 14.41
N ILE A 195 2.63 -6.83 14.64
CA ILE A 195 1.23 -6.49 14.31
C ILE A 195 1.00 -6.55 12.79
N ALA A 196 1.95 -6.06 11.98
CA ALA A 196 1.83 -6.16 10.52
C ALA A 196 1.87 -7.61 10.01
N PHE A 197 2.68 -8.48 10.62
CA PHE A 197 2.67 -9.91 10.33
C PHE A 197 1.33 -10.55 10.66
N LEU A 198 0.77 -10.21 11.82
CA LEU A 198 -0.54 -10.75 12.22
C LEU A 198 -1.66 -10.28 11.30
N ARG A 199 -1.62 -9.01 10.86
CA ARG A 199 -2.52 -8.48 9.83
C ARG A 199 -2.42 -9.29 8.52
N ALA A 200 -1.20 -9.52 8.04
CA ALA A 200 -0.96 -10.30 6.83
C ALA A 200 -1.39 -11.77 6.96
N TYR A 201 -1.18 -12.38 8.12
CA TYR A 201 -1.59 -13.75 8.40
C TYR A 201 -3.12 -13.91 8.41
N LEU A 202 -3.84 -12.98 9.03
CA LEU A 202 -5.30 -13.00 9.10
C LEU A 202 -5.98 -12.70 7.77
N SER A 203 -5.34 -11.94 6.88
CA SER A 203 -5.89 -11.70 5.54
C SER A 203 -5.91 -12.97 4.68
N ASN A 204 -5.22 -14.03 5.10
CA ASN A 204 -5.15 -15.34 4.43
C ASN A 204 -4.98 -15.22 2.90
N PRO A 205 -3.88 -14.57 2.47
CA PRO A 205 -3.64 -14.26 1.07
C PRO A 205 -3.43 -15.52 0.21
#